data_77e64dbd3cd39f982636ff499165b0ba
#
_entry.id   77e64dbd3cd39f982636ff499165b0ba
#
_cell.length_a   1.000
_cell.length_b   1.000
_cell.length_c   1.000
_cell.angle_alpha   90.00
_cell.angle_beta   90.00
_cell.angle_gamma   90.00
#
_symmetry.space_group_name_H-M   'P 1'
#
loop_
_entity.id
_entity.type
_entity.pdbx_description
1 polymer ?
#
loop_
_entity_poly.entity_id
_entity_poly.type
_entity_poly.pdbx_seq_one_letter_code
_entity_poly.pdbx_strand_id
1 'polypeptide(L)'
;MTNDDRICEECKKNPERGFKLLLDAYQQSMYWHIRRMVVSHEDAEDVLQEALIRIFKYLGDFRGDSALSTWIYRITTNECIRFLNRQREEAISTEEVQEELMNKLMASEYVDYDNAMEVKFQKAILTLPEKQRLVFNLRYYDELTY
;
A
#
# COMPACT_ATOMS: atom_id res chain seq x y z
N MET A 1 18.05 -5.97 20.48
CA MET A 1 16.70 -6.37 20.02
C MET A 1 16.08 -5.23 19.23
N THR A 2 15.69 -5.52 18.00
CA THR A 2 15.04 -4.52 17.15
C THR A 2 13.56 -4.36 17.55
N ASN A 3 12.93 -3.28 17.09
CA ASN A 3 11.50 -3.08 17.32
C ASN A 3 10.67 -4.21 16.68
N ASP A 4 11.09 -4.69 15.52
CA ASP A 4 10.42 -5.82 14.85
C ASP A 4 10.52 -7.11 15.67
N ASP A 5 11.66 -7.38 16.27
CA ASP A 5 11.82 -8.53 17.15
C ASP A 5 10.89 -8.46 18.34
N ARG A 6 10.76 -7.27 18.92
CA ARG A 6 9.85 -7.04 20.04
C ARG A 6 8.39 -7.27 19.63
N ILE A 7 8.00 -6.78 18.46
CA ILE A 7 6.66 -6.99 17.92
C ILE A 7 6.39 -8.49 17.76
N CYS A 8 7.33 -9.23 17.17
CA CYS A 8 7.20 -10.66 16.95
C CYS A 8 7.06 -11.43 18.27
N GLU A 9 7.85 -11.07 19.28
CA GLU A 9 7.75 -11.69 20.59
C GLU A 9 6.41 -11.43 21.26
N GLU A 10 5.92 -10.20 21.22
CA GLU A 10 4.62 -9.86 21.79
C GLU A 10 3.49 -10.59 21.06
N CYS A 11 3.58 -10.76 19.75
CA CYS A 11 2.58 -11.48 18.98
C CYS A 11 2.46 -12.96 19.42
N LYS A 12 3.57 -13.55 19.81
CA LYS A 12 3.56 -14.94 20.32
C LYS A 12 2.88 -15.06 21.68
N LYS A 13 3.03 -14.05 22.52
CA LYS A 13 2.46 -14.03 23.87
C LYS A 13 1.01 -13.58 23.88
N ASN A 14 0.72 -12.50 23.15
CA ASN A 14 -0.60 -11.90 23.08
C ASN A 14 -0.77 -11.26 21.70
N PRO A 15 -1.51 -11.91 20.77
CA PRO A 15 -1.68 -11.40 19.42
C PRO A 15 -2.27 -9.99 19.35
N GLU A 16 -3.21 -9.65 20.22
CA GLU A 16 -3.84 -8.34 20.22
C GLU A 16 -2.83 -7.24 20.56
N ARG A 17 -2.01 -7.49 21.56
CA ARG A 17 -0.99 -6.53 21.99
C ARG A 17 0.12 -6.39 20.95
N GLY A 18 0.54 -7.51 20.39
CA GLY A 18 1.52 -7.53 19.31
C GLY A 18 1.03 -6.77 18.08
N PHE A 19 -0.24 -6.97 17.72
CA PHE A 19 -0.87 -6.26 16.61
C PHE A 19 -0.90 -4.76 16.87
N LYS A 20 -1.22 -4.33 18.08
CA LYS A 20 -1.22 -2.91 18.43
C LYS A 20 0.15 -2.28 18.25
N LEU A 21 1.21 -2.98 18.67
CA LEU A 21 2.59 -2.52 18.47
C LEU A 21 2.92 -2.43 16.97
N LEU A 22 2.47 -3.38 16.18
CA LEU A 22 2.65 -3.39 14.74
C LEU A 22 1.94 -2.20 14.09
N LEU A 23 0.71 -1.90 14.50
CA LEU A 23 -0.02 -0.74 14.02
C LEU A 23 0.74 0.55 14.28
N ASP A 24 1.22 0.73 15.51
CA ASP A 24 1.95 1.93 15.89
C ASP A 24 3.21 2.12 15.04
N ALA A 25 3.86 1.02 14.68
CA ALA A 25 5.11 1.07 13.92
C ALA A 25 4.90 1.23 12.41
N TYR A 26 3.85 0.62 11.83
CA TYR A 26 3.75 0.42 10.39
C TYR A 26 2.53 1.04 9.72
N GLN A 27 1.49 1.42 10.46
CA GLN A 27 0.23 1.87 9.88
C GLN A 27 0.42 3.03 8.90
N GLN A 28 1.20 4.03 9.30
CA GLN A 28 1.43 5.21 8.48
C GLN A 28 2.22 4.88 7.21
N SER A 29 3.26 4.06 7.34
CA SER A 29 4.05 3.61 6.19
C SER A 29 3.23 2.81 5.20
N MET A 30 2.36 1.93 5.71
CA MET A 30 1.43 1.16 4.89
C MET A 30 0.47 2.07 4.13
N TYR A 31 -0.09 3.07 4.82
CA TYR A 31 -0.99 4.03 4.20
C TYR A 31 -0.33 4.74 3.02
N TRP A 32 0.86 5.27 3.19
CA TRP A 32 1.55 5.98 2.12
C TRP A 32 1.97 5.06 0.98
N HIS A 33 2.34 3.82 1.29
CA HIS A 33 2.60 2.81 0.26
C HIS A 33 1.34 2.57 -0.60
N ILE A 34 0.19 2.44 0.04
CA ILE A 34 -1.09 2.25 -0.64
C ILE A 34 -1.44 3.49 -1.47
N ARG A 35 -1.24 4.69 -0.92
CA ARG A 35 -1.56 5.95 -1.62
C ARG A 35 -0.77 6.15 -2.90
N ARG A 36 0.40 5.57 -3.00
CA ARG A 36 1.19 5.62 -4.24
C ARG A 36 0.61 4.74 -5.35
N MET A 37 -0.23 3.80 -5.00
CA MET A 37 -0.87 2.87 -5.95
C MET A 37 -2.36 3.16 -6.16
N VAL A 38 -3.01 3.74 -5.17
CA VAL A 38 -4.45 4.01 -5.15
C VAL A 38 -4.65 5.53 -5.05
N VAL A 39 -5.49 6.07 -5.93
CA VAL A 39 -5.55 7.53 -6.14
C VAL A 39 -6.27 8.27 -5.02
N SER A 40 -7.38 7.72 -4.49
CA SER A 40 -8.19 8.42 -3.51
C SER A 40 -7.86 8.01 -2.08
N HIS A 41 -8.06 8.96 -1.14
CA HIS A 41 -7.91 8.69 0.28
C HIS A 41 -8.90 7.62 0.77
N GLU A 42 -10.15 7.68 0.31
CA GLU A 42 -11.18 6.72 0.70
C GLU A 42 -10.82 5.30 0.30
N ASP A 43 -10.37 5.13 -0.93
CA ASP A 43 -9.94 3.82 -1.42
C ASP A 43 -8.70 3.33 -0.66
N ALA A 44 -7.76 4.23 -0.35
CA ALA A 44 -6.58 3.88 0.41
C ALA A 44 -6.93 3.42 1.82
N GLU A 45 -7.89 4.08 2.48
CA GLU A 45 -8.38 3.67 3.79
C GLU A 45 -9.02 2.28 3.75
N ASP A 46 -9.80 1.99 2.71
CA ASP A 46 -10.43 0.69 2.54
C ASP A 46 -9.38 -0.41 2.33
N VAL A 47 -8.39 -0.16 1.49
CA VAL A 47 -7.31 -1.11 1.24
C VAL A 47 -6.48 -1.32 2.50
N LEU A 48 -6.19 -0.24 3.24
CA LEU A 48 -5.45 -0.33 4.49
C LEU A 48 -6.19 -1.21 5.51
N GLN A 49 -7.50 -1.01 5.65
CA GLN A 49 -8.32 -1.80 6.57
C GLN A 49 -8.28 -3.29 6.21
N GLU A 50 -8.44 -3.61 4.92
CA GLU A 50 -8.36 -5.00 4.45
C GLU A 50 -6.98 -5.61 4.70
N ALA A 51 -5.91 -4.86 4.44
CA ALA A 51 -4.56 -5.32 4.70
C ALA A 51 -4.33 -5.59 6.19
N LEU A 52 -4.82 -4.71 7.06
CA LEU A 52 -4.69 -4.88 8.51
C LEU A 52 -5.46 -6.08 9.01
N ILE A 53 -6.65 -6.34 8.48
CA ILE A 53 -7.43 -7.53 8.83
C ILE A 53 -6.65 -8.80 8.47
N ARG A 54 -6.04 -8.84 7.30
CA ARG A 54 -5.25 -9.99 6.87
C ARG A 54 -3.98 -10.17 7.71
N ILE A 55 -3.32 -9.08 8.03
CA ILE A 55 -2.15 -9.12 8.90
C ILE A 55 -2.52 -9.72 10.26
N PHE A 56 -3.59 -9.24 10.86
CA PHE A 56 -4.06 -9.76 12.15
C PHE A 56 -4.38 -11.25 12.07
N LYS A 57 -5.07 -11.66 11.00
CA LYS A 57 -5.48 -13.04 10.80
C LYS A 57 -4.28 -14.00 10.67
N TYR A 58 -3.23 -13.57 9.97
CA TYR A 58 -2.08 -14.43 9.68
C TYR A 58 -0.86 -14.17 10.56
N LEU A 59 -0.96 -13.22 11.49
CA LEU A 59 0.17 -12.84 12.33
C LEU A 59 0.71 -14.00 13.16
N GLY A 60 -0.17 -14.86 13.65
CA GLY A 60 0.22 -16.06 14.39
C GLY A 60 1.00 -17.07 13.56
N ASP A 61 0.86 -17.05 12.24
CA ASP A 61 1.54 -17.95 11.31
C ASP A 61 2.87 -17.40 10.82
N PHE A 62 3.20 -16.17 11.16
CA PHE A 62 4.48 -15.56 10.76
C PHE A 62 5.62 -16.23 11.52
N ARG A 63 6.56 -16.84 10.80
CA ARG A 63 7.64 -17.65 11.37
C ARG A 63 9.01 -17.00 11.31
N GLY A 64 9.11 -15.79 10.78
CA GLY A 64 10.38 -15.10 10.67
C GLY A 64 11.24 -15.53 9.49
N ASP A 65 10.66 -16.20 8.48
CA ASP A 65 11.37 -16.59 7.26
C ASP A 65 11.80 -15.38 6.43
N SER A 66 11.15 -14.25 6.64
CA SER A 66 11.52 -12.96 6.04
C SER A 66 11.46 -11.90 7.13
N ALA A 67 11.99 -10.71 6.84
CA ALA A 67 11.85 -9.58 7.74
C ALA A 67 10.36 -9.24 7.90
N LEU A 68 9.97 -8.79 9.09
CA LEU A 68 8.59 -8.41 9.37
C LEU A 68 8.09 -7.34 8.40
N SER A 69 8.91 -6.33 8.12
CA SER A 69 8.57 -5.27 7.16
C SER A 69 8.27 -5.83 5.77
N THR A 70 9.10 -6.75 5.27
CA THR A 70 8.90 -7.40 3.97
C THR A 70 7.58 -8.15 3.93
N TRP A 71 7.28 -8.88 4.99
CA TRP A 71 6.02 -9.64 5.10
C TRP A 71 4.81 -8.70 5.09
N ILE A 72 4.86 -7.61 5.87
CA ILE A 72 3.79 -6.61 5.94
C ILE A 72 3.58 -5.96 4.58
N TYR A 73 4.65 -5.51 3.91
CA TYR A 73 4.53 -4.86 2.61
C TYR A 73 4.06 -5.81 1.52
N ARG A 74 4.40 -7.09 1.62
CA ARG A 74 3.88 -8.10 0.68
C ARG A 74 2.37 -8.24 0.79
N ILE A 75 1.84 -8.33 2.01
CA ILE A 75 0.40 -8.40 2.23
C ILE A 75 -0.29 -7.11 1.75
N THR A 76 0.27 -5.96 2.11
CA THR A 76 -0.26 -4.66 1.71
C THR A 76 -0.30 -4.50 0.19
N THR A 77 0.77 -4.87 -0.48
CA THR A 77 0.88 -4.83 -1.94
C THR A 77 -0.14 -5.75 -2.60
N ASN A 78 -0.31 -6.96 -2.08
CA ASN A 78 -1.29 -7.90 -2.61
C ASN A 78 -2.72 -7.36 -2.48
N GLU A 79 -3.03 -6.65 -1.41
CA GLU A 79 -4.33 -6.01 -1.26
C GLU A 79 -4.53 -4.88 -2.26
N CYS A 80 -3.49 -4.09 -2.53
CA CYS A 80 -3.54 -3.07 -3.58
C CYS A 80 -3.83 -3.70 -4.94
N ILE A 81 -3.15 -4.79 -5.26
CA ILE A 81 -3.35 -5.50 -6.53
C ILE A 81 -4.79 -6.02 -6.64
N ARG A 82 -5.32 -6.62 -5.58
CA ARG A 82 -6.70 -7.09 -5.56
C ARG A 82 -7.69 -5.96 -5.77
N PHE A 83 -7.46 -4.83 -5.12
CA PHE A 83 -8.31 -3.65 -5.29
C PHE A 83 -8.28 -3.16 -6.73
N LEU A 84 -7.10 -3.03 -7.32
CA LEU A 84 -6.95 -2.54 -8.69
C LEU A 84 -7.55 -3.52 -9.70
N ASN A 85 -7.43 -4.83 -9.47
CA ASN A 85 -8.06 -5.83 -10.32
C ASN A 85 -9.58 -5.76 -10.26
N ARG A 86 -10.15 -5.60 -9.07
CA ARG A 86 -11.61 -5.44 -8.92
C ARG A 86 -12.09 -4.18 -9.63
N GLN A 87 -11.36 -3.09 -9.48
CA GLN A 87 -11.69 -1.82 -10.12
C GLN A 87 -11.66 -1.97 -11.64
N ARG A 88 -10.70 -2.70 -12.17
CA ARG A 88 -10.60 -2.97 -13.60
C ARG A 88 -11.77 -3.81 -14.11
N GLU A 89 -12.16 -4.85 -13.37
CA GLU A 89 -13.29 -5.72 -13.72
C GLU A 89 -14.61 -4.96 -13.72
N GLU A 90 -14.77 -3.99 -12.85
CA GLU A 90 -15.97 -3.16 -12.75
C GLU A 90 -15.98 -2.07 -13.82
N ALA A 91 -14.87 -1.82 -14.49
CA ALA A 91 -14.74 -0.76 -15.47
C ALA A 91 -15.36 -1.16 -16.82
N ILE A 92 -16.10 -0.21 -17.42
CA ILE A 92 -16.72 -0.39 -18.74
C ILE A 92 -15.65 -0.36 -19.83
N SER A 93 -14.61 0.48 -19.66
CA SER A 93 -13.46 0.53 -20.55
C SER A 93 -12.20 0.94 -19.80
N THR A 94 -11.05 0.45 -20.28
CA THR A 94 -9.75 0.76 -19.68
C THR A 94 -9.42 2.26 -19.83
N GLU A 95 -9.80 2.86 -20.95
CA GLU A 95 -9.57 4.28 -21.21
C GLU A 95 -10.36 5.16 -20.25
N GLU A 96 -11.62 4.82 -19.99
CA GLU A 96 -12.45 5.54 -19.03
C GLU A 96 -11.86 5.50 -17.63
N VAL A 97 -11.34 4.35 -17.22
CA VAL A 97 -10.71 4.19 -15.90
C VAL A 97 -9.47 5.06 -15.79
N GLN A 98 -8.61 5.05 -16.81
CA GLN A 98 -7.42 5.88 -16.81
C GLN A 98 -7.75 7.37 -16.76
N GLU A 99 -8.74 7.79 -17.53
CA GLU A 99 -9.20 9.18 -17.53
C GLU A 99 -9.76 9.56 -16.15
N GLU A 100 -10.57 8.71 -15.56
CA GLU A 100 -11.12 8.93 -14.23
C GLU A 100 -10.02 9.03 -13.17
N LEU A 101 -9.03 8.14 -13.21
CA LEU A 101 -7.91 8.18 -12.28
C LEU A 101 -7.09 9.47 -12.44
N MET A 102 -6.85 9.91 -13.69
CA MET A 102 -6.17 11.16 -13.95
C MET A 102 -6.97 12.36 -13.44
N ASN A 103 -8.29 12.36 -13.64
CA ASN A 103 -9.16 13.41 -13.15
C ASN A 103 -9.18 13.47 -11.63
N LYS A 104 -9.21 12.32 -10.96
CA LYS A 104 -9.14 12.24 -9.50
C LYS A 104 -7.81 12.77 -8.99
N LEU A 105 -6.72 12.45 -9.67
CA LEU A 105 -5.40 12.96 -9.31
C LEU A 105 -5.35 14.48 -9.45
N MET A 106 -5.90 15.02 -10.54
CA MET A 106 -5.93 16.46 -10.78
C MET A 106 -6.84 17.21 -9.80
N ALA A 107 -7.90 16.57 -9.35
CA ALA A 107 -8.83 17.14 -8.36
C ALA A 107 -8.35 16.97 -6.93
N SER A 108 -7.27 16.24 -6.72
CA SER A 108 -6.72 15.98 -5.40
C SER A 108 -6.26 17.29 -4.74
N GLU A 109 -6.59 17.47 -3.47
CA GLU A 109 -6.16 18.61 -2.67
C GLU A 109 -4.64 18.67 -2.51
N TYR A 110 -3.97 17.59 -2.81
CA TYR A 110 -2.51 17.48 -2.75
C TYR A 110 -1.83 17.94 -4.03
N VAL A 111 -2.60 18.37 -5.03
CA VAL A 111 -2.03 18.98 -6.23
C VAL A 111 -1.56 20.38 -5.87
N ASP A 112 -0.31 20.46 -5.49
CA ASP A 112 0.36 21.72 -5.23
C ASP A 112 0.85 22.26 -6.58
N TYR A 113 0.34 23.42 -6.99
CA TYR A 113 0.73 24.05 -8.27
C TYR A 113 2.22 24.39 -8.32
N ASP A 114 2.85 24.55 -7.16
CA ASP A 114 4.29 24.75 -7.08
C ASP A 114 5.07 23.46 -7.38
N ASN A 115 4.38 22.31 -7.40
CA ASN A 115 4.95 21.01 -7.70
C ASN A 115 4.42 20.42 -9.02
N ALA A 116 4.38 21.22 -10.07
CA ALA A 116 3.90 20.77 -11.38
C ALA A 116 4.66 19.53 -11.91
N MET A 117 5.96 19.44 -11.60
CA MET A 117 6.79 18.29 -11.97
C MET A 117 6.34 17.02 -11.23
N GLU A 118 5.99 17.15 -9.97
CA GLU A 118 5.48 16.03 -9.17
C GLU A 118 4.15 15.50 -9.73
N VAL A 119 3.26 16.41 -10.13
CA VAL A 119 1.99 16.02 -10.75
C VAL A 119 2.21 15.28 -12.05
N LYS A 120 3.11 15.78 -12.91
CA LYS A 120 3.46 15.11 -14.17
C LYS A 120 4.06 13.72 -13.92
N PHE A 121 4.91 13.62 -12.93
CA PHE A 121 5.55 12.37 -12.54
C PHE A 121 4.49 11.35 -12.08
N GLN A 122 3.57 11.76 -11.23
CA GLN A 122 2.49 10.88 -10.75
C GLN A 122 1.58 10.43 -11.89
N LYS A 123 1.27 11.32 -12.84
CA LYS A 123 0.50 10.95 -14.02
C LYS A 123 1.23 9.90 -14.86
N ALA A 124 2.53 10.07 -15.04
CA ALA A 124 3.34 9.12 -15.80
C ALA A 124 3.32 7.74 -15.14
N ILE A 125 3.40 7.68 -13.81
CA ILE A 125 3.33 6.43 -13.05
C ILE A 125 1.97 5.76 -13.27
N LEU A 126 0.88 6.51 -13.23
CA LEU A 126 -0.48 5.97 -13.41
C LEU A 126 -0.71 5.41 -14.81
N THR A 127 0.06 5.84 -15.82
CA THR A 127 -0.03 5.29 -17.16
C THR A 127 0.72 3.97 -17.32
N LEU A 128 1.59 3.61 -16.38
CA LEU A 128 2.32 2.35 -16.42
C LEU A 128 1.38 1.16 -16.17
N PRO A 129 1.66 0.00 -16.78
CA PRO A 129 0.98 -1.24 -16.40
C PRO A 129 1.14 -1.51 -14.90
N GLU A 130 0.15 -2.15 -14.30
CA GLU A 130 0.13 -2.37 -12.84
C GLU A 130 1.41 -2.99 -12.29
N LYS A 131 1.94 -4.01 -12.96
CA LYS A 131 3.16 -4.68 -12.51
C LYS A 131 4.35 -3.74 -12.52
N GLN A 132 4.48 -2.91 -13.55
CA GLN A 132 5.57 -1.94 -13.65
C GLN A 132 5.42 -0.83 -12.62
N ARG A 133 4.18 -0.36 -12.38
CA ARG A 133 3.90 0.65 -11.36
C ARG A 133 4.26 0.12 -9.98
N LEU A 134 3.91 -1.14 -9.70
CA LEU A 134 4.24 -1.80 -8.45
C LEU A 134 5.76 -1.86 -8.25
N VAL A 135 6.48 -2.34 -9.25
CA VAL A 135 7.95 -2.44 -9.18
C VAL A 135 8.58 -1.07 -8.97
N PHE A 136 8.09 -0.05 -9.68
CA PHE A 136 8.58 1.31 -9.54
C PHE A 136 8.39 1.82 -8.11
N ASN A 137 7.19 1.65 -7.55
CA ASN A 137 6.90 2.12 -6.20
C ASN A 137 7.77 1.41 -5.15
N LEU A 138 7.98 0.11 -5.30
CA LEU A 138 8.81 -0.66 -4.38
C LEU A 138 10.28 -0.23 -4.43
N ARG A 139 10.79 0.10 -5.60
CA ARG A 139 12.19 0.53 -5.74
C ARG A 139 12.41 1.99 -5.38
N TYR A 140 11.52 2.85 -5.82
CA TYR A 140 11.72 4.29 -5.74
C TYR A 140 11.27 4.87 -4.40
N TYR A 141 10.04 4.54 -3.97
CA TYR A 141 9.46 5.13 -2.77
C TYR A 141 9.76 4.37 -1.50
N ASP A 142 9.74 3.05 -1.56
CA ASP A 142 9.83 2.21 -0.38
C ASP A 142 11.24 1.65 -0.16
N GLU A 143 12.14 1.87 -1.10
CA GLU A 143 13.54 1.43 -1.03
C GLU A 143 13.68 -0.08 -0.78
N LEU A 144 12.69 -0.85 -1.24
CA LEU A 144 12.72 -2.29 -1.09
C LEU A 144 13.53 -2.94 -2.21
N THR A 145 14.35 -3.92 -1.84
CA THR A 145 15.10 -4.73 -2.80
C THR A 145 14.26 -5.94 -3.22
N TYR A 146 14.50 -6.40 -4.43
CA TYR A 146 13.81 -7.57 -4.99
C TYR A 146 14.12 -8.84 -4.23
#